data_db3186e58767c997d40a959d6c0bdc41
#
_entry.id   db3186e58767c997d40a959d6c0bdc41
#
_cell.length_a   1.000
_cell.length_b   1.000
_cell.length_c   1.000
_cell.angle_alpha   90.00
_cell.angle_beta   90.00
_cell.angle_gamma   90.00
#
_symmetry.space_group_name_H-M   'P 1'
#
loop_
_entity.id
_entity.type
_entity.pdbx_description
1 polymer ?
#
loop_
_entity_poly.entity_id
_entity_poly.type
_entity_poly.pdbx_seq_one_letter_code
_entity_poly.pdbx_strand_id
1 'polypeptide(L)'
;MIETIDPEGFEQIRQRYAIKGPTVDWPKFLDLERWIDINIRRIREVEIDLMLSKRILDLGCGTGYFLYIAQLLGHEGLGLDLDELPMFGDLTRFLGVRRVIWEIQAFQPLPDLGKFDLITAFLICFNRHKQINVWGVPEWEFFLDDLAKHLTMRGRVWLELNQEYDGTFYTPELKEFFQKRGAKIDRHKVVFKSGFPSPVSTAPVVR
;
A
#
# COMPACT_ATOMS: atom_id res chain seq x y z
N MET A 1 1.62 15.61 16.01
CA MET A 1 1.27 14.22 15.56
C MET A 1 1.72 13.15 16.55
N ILE A 2 2.95 13.14 17.02
CA ILE A 2 3.36 12.21 18.10
C ILE A 2 2.64 12.56 19.41
N GLU A 3 2.45 13.81 19.70
CA GLU A 3 1.75 14.32 20.87
C GLU A 3 0.26 13.90 20.95
N THR A 4 -0.32 13.43 19.86
CA THR A 4 -1.71 12.92 19.84
C THR A 4 -1.80 11.43 20.15
N ILE A 5 -0.65 10.74 20.27
CA ILE A 5 -0.56 9.32 20.60
C ILE A 5 -0.43 9.19 22.13
N ASP A 6 -1.28 8.36 22.74
CA ASP A 6 -1.18 8.04 24.15
C ASP A 6 0.16 7.35 24.45
N PRO A 7 1.06 7.99 25.21
CA PRO A 7 2.40 7.44 25.44
C PRO A 7 2.37 6.19 26.32
N GLU A 8 1.44 6.09 27.26
CA GLU A 8 1.34 4.93 28.15
C GLU A 8 0.81 3.70 27.40
N GLY A 9 -0.23 3.89 26.58
CA GLY A 9 -0.79 2.82 25.76
C GLY A 9 0.22 2.32 24.71
N PHE A 10 0.99 3.23 24.09
CA PHE A 10 2.03 2.84 23.16
C PHE A 10 3.16 2.07 23.86
N GLU A 11 3.57 2.50 25.05
CA GLU A 11 4.60 1.81 25.84
C GLU A 11 4.18 0.39 26.22
N GLN A 12 2.91 0.16 26.55
CA GLN A 12 2.38 -1.18 26.84
C GLN A 12 2.49 -2.10 25.60
N ILE A 13 2.20 -1.58 24.40
CA ILE A 13 2.40 -2.32 23.16
C ILE A 13 3.88 -2.60 22.93
N ARG A 14 4.74 -1.59 23.14
CA ARG A 14 6.20 -1.72 23.00
C ARG A 14 6.75 -2.82 23.90
N GLN A 15 6.34 -2.86 25.15
CA GLN A 15 6.78 -3.89 26.11
C GLN A 15 6.30 -5.29 25.71
N ARG A 16 5.07 -5.39 25.23
CA ARG A 16 4.51 -6.68 24.76
C ARG A 16 5.33 -7.28 23.61
N TYR A 17 5.83 -6.46 22.70
CA TYR A 17 6.52 -6.88 21.49
C TYR A 17 8.02 -6.60 21.46
N ALA A 18 8.61 -6.12 22.56
CA ALA A 18 10.03 -5.83 22.68
C ALA A 18 10.93 -7.08 22.70
N ILE A 19 10.36 -8.28 22.72
CA ILE A 19 11.09 -9.54 22.79
C ILE A 19 11.90 -9.72 21.49
N LYS A 20 13.21 -9.59 21.61
CA LYS A 20 14.16 -9.80 20.52
C LYS A 20 14.43 -11.29 20.34
N GLY A 21 14.17 -11.81 19.15
CA GLY A 21 14.66 -13.13 18.72
C GLY A 21 15.56 -12.98 17.49
N PRO A 22 16.44 -13.93 17.20
CA PRO A 22 17.37 -13.83 16.06
C PRO A 22 16.70 -13.76 14.69
N THR A 23 15.40 -14.03 14.61
CA THR A 23 14.59 -14.00 13.38
C THR A 23 13.48 -12.96 13.40
N VAL A 24 13.39 -12.11 14.45
CA VAL A 24 12.26 -11.22 14.67
C VAL A 24 12.68 -9.77 14.44
N ASP A 25 12.26 -9.24 13.30
CA ASP A 25 12.53 -7.83 12.88
C ASP A 25 11.46 -6.84 13.36
N TRP A 26 10.50 -7.28 14.17
CA TRP A 26 9.31 -6.52 14.57
C TRP A 26 9.59 -5.30 15.45
N PRO A 27 10.60 -5.33 16.36
CA PRO A 27 10.88 -4.16 17.20
C PRO A 27 11.17 -2.88 16.41
N LYS A 28 11.61 -2.99 15.16
CA LYS A 28 11.84 -1.81 14.32
C LYS A 28 10.58 -0.97 14.10
N PHE A 29 9.39 -1.60 14.07
CA PHE A 29 8.12 -0.91 13.89
C PHE A 29 7.61 -0.19 15.15
N LEU A 30 8.27 -0.42 16.29
CA LEU A 30 7.99 0.25 17.57
C LEU A 30 8.85 1.50 17.81
N ASP A 31 9.68 1.87 16.83
CA ASP A 31 10.37 3.16 16.77
C ASP A 31 9.40 4.21 16.21
N LEU A 32 8.61 4.79 17.13
CA LEU A 32 7.51 5.68 16.78
C LEU A 32 7.97 6.90 15.99
N GLU A 33 9.02 7.58 16.46
CA GLU A 33 9.54 8.79 15.81
C GLU A 33 9.94 8.50 14.36
N ARG A 34 10.73 7.46 14.17
CA ARG A 34 11.18 7.04 12.84
C ARG A 34 10.00 6.74 11.91
N TRP A 35 9.00 6.01 12.38
CA TRP A 35 7.89 5.62 11.52
C TRP A 35 6.90 6.76 11.24
N ILE A 36 6.70 7.66 12.18
CA ILE A 36 5.96 8.89 11.94
C ILE A 36 6.68 9.73 10.88
N ASP A 37 7.99 9.93 10.98
CA ASP A 37 8.77 10.70 10.01
C ASP A 37 8.74 10.08 8.60
N ILE A 38 8.86 8.76 8.50
CA ILE A 38 8.75 8.04 7.24
C ILE A 38 7.37 8.29 6.61
N ASN A 39 6.31 8.17 7.40
CA ASN A 39 4.96 8.30 6.86
C ASN A 39 4.55 9.75 6.62
N ILE A 40 5.09 10.73 7.33
CA ILE A 40 4.96 12.17 6.95
C ILE A 40 5.56 12.42 5.57
N ARG A 41 6.74 11.84 5.27
CA ARG A 41 7.33 11.96 3.93
C ARG A 41 6.45 11.32 2.86
N ARG A 42 5.87 10.14 3.12
CA ARG A 42 4.91 9.49 2.21
C ARG A 42 3.67 10.35 1.97
N ILE A 43 3.09 10.93 3.03
CA ILE A 43 1.96 11.86 2.93
C ILE A 43 2.25 13.01 1.97
N ARG A 44 3.45 13.63 2.10
CA ARG A 44 3.90 14.72 1.22
C ARG A 44 4.15 14.26 -0.21
N GLU A 45 4.77 13.09 -0.39
CA GLU A 45 5.05 12.54 -1.71
C GLU A 45 3.77 12.21 -2.49
N VAL A 46 2.74 11.69 -1.82
CA VAL A 46 1.44 11.45 -2.45
C VAL A 46 0.56 12.70 -2.45
N GLU A 47 1.06 13.85 -1.94
CA GLU A 47 0.45 15.18 -1.97
C GLU A 47 -0.93 15.26 -1.31
N ILE A 48 -1.23 14.40 -0.32
CA ILE A 48 -2.54 14.44 0.36
C ILE A 48 -2.60 15.48 1.46
N ASP A 49 -1.47 15.94 1.99
CA ASP A 49 -1.38 17.06 2.93
C ASP A 49 -1.91 18.40 2.36
N LEU A 50 -1.97 18.51 1.03
CA LEU A 50 -2.47 19.68 0.30
C LEU A 50 -3.91 19.50 -0.21
N MET A 51 -4.55 18.37 0.10
CA MET A 51 -5.87 18.02 -0.44
C MET A 51 -6.98 18.18 0.60
N LEU A 52 -8.19 18.46 0.10
CA LEU A 52 -9.41 18.27 0.88
C LEU A 52 -9.59 16.79 1.22
N SER A 53 -10.50 16.49 2.16
CA SER A 53 -10.81 15.12 2.57
C SER A 53 -10.90 14.14 1.41
N LYS A 54 -10.19 13.02 1.54
CA LYS A 54 -10.10 11.92 0.57
C LYS A 54 -10.40 10.59 1.24
N ARG A 55 -10.95 9.66 0.47
CA ARG A 55 -11.03 8.25 0.86
C ARG A 55 -9.80 7.51 0.36
N ILE A 56 -9.07 6.88 1.27
CA ILE A 56 -7.76 6.26 1.00
C ILE A 56 -7.84 4.78 1.36
N LEU A 57 -7.40 3.92 0.43
CA LEU A 57 -7.15 2.50 0.68
C LEU A 57 -5.64 2.28 0.70
N ASP A 58 -5.11 1.73 1.80
CA ASP A 58 -3.69 1.38 1.93
C ASP A 58 -3.53 -0.14 1.93
N LEU A 59 -2.97 -0.67 0.86
CA LEU A 59 -2.71 -2.09 0.66
C LEU A 59 -1.42 -2.48 1.37
N GLY A 60 -1.50 -3.48 2.25
CA GLY A 60 -0.38 -3.82 3.11
C GLY A 60 -0.10 -2.74 4.15
N CYS A 61 -1.15 -2.27 4.82
CA CYS A 61 -1.08 -1.10 5.72
C CYS A 61 -0.19 -1.31 6.95
N GLY A 62 0.23 -2.54 7.25
CA GLY A 62 1.11 -2.87 8.36
C GLY A 62 0.61 -2.32 9.69
N THR A 63 1.43 -1.51 10.31
CA THR A 63 1.15 -0.85 11.59
C THR A 63 0.12 0.28 11.52
N GLY A 64 -0.26 0.73 10.32
CA GLY A 64 -1.28 1.75 10.12
C GLY A 64 -0.81 3.21 10.27
N TYR A 65 0.46 3.49 10.49
CA TYR A 65 0.96 4.85 10.70
C TYR A 65 0.63 5.82 9.56
N PHE A 66 0.69 5.37 8.30
CA PHE A 66 0.32 6.20 7.16
C PHE A 66 -1.14 6.65 7.24
N LEU A 67 -2.05 5.71 7.48
CA LEU A 67 -3.48 5.99 7.59
C LEU A 67 -3.81 6.82 8.83
N TYR A 68 -3.13 6.58 9.95
CA TYR A 68 -3.28 7.39 11.15
C TYR A 68 -2.97 8.87 10.87
N ILE A 69 -1.83 9.16 10.20
CA ILE A 69 -1.47 10.54 9.85
C ILE A 69 -2.49 11.12 8.85
N ALA A 70 -2.92 10.33 7.86
CA ALA A 70 -3.96 10.76 6.92
C ALA A 70 -5.27 11.13 7.63
N GLN A 71 -5.68 10.37 8.64
CA GLN A 71 -6.86 10.67 9.47
C GLN A 71 -6.70 11.97 10.25
N LEU A 72 -5.52 12.24 10.83
CA LEU A 72 -5.23 13.50 11.51
C LEU A 72 -5.30 14.72 10.57
N LEU A 73 -5.09 14.50 9.27
CA LEU A 73 -5.25 15.52 8.22
C LEU A 73 -6.69 15.63 7.68
N GLY A 74 -7.63 14.85 8.25
CA GLY A 74 -9.05 14.90 7.87
C GLY A 74 -9.44 13.98 6.71
N HIS A 75 -8.61 12.99 6.37
CA HIS A 75 -8.93 11.97 5.37
C HIS A 75 -9.62 10.75 6.00
N GLU A 76 -10.35 9.98 5.20
CA GLU A 76 -10.92 8.70 5.59
C GLU A 76 -10.01 7.57 5.11
N GLY A 77 -9.45 6.78 6.04
CA GLY A 77 -8.52 5.69 5.74
C GLY A 77 -9.13 4.31 5.96
N LEU A 78 -8.82 3.38 5.06
CA LEU A 78 -9.04 1.95 5.21
C LEU A 78 -7.75 1.21 4.89
N GLY A 79 -7.27 0.38 5.81
CA GLY A 79 -6.14 -0.51 5.60
C GLY A 79 -6.61 -1.89 5.13
N LEU A 80 -5.80 -2.55 4.32
CA LEU A 80 -5.94 -3.95 3.99
C LEU A 80 -4.60 -4.64 4.27
N ASP A 81 -4.62 -5.73 5.04
CA ASP A 81 -3.40 -6.45 5.41
C ASP A 81 -3.71 -7.89 5.83
N LEU A 82 -2.65 -8.68 5.95
CA LEU A 82 -2.68 -10.00 6.56
C LEU A 82 -2.80 -9.89 8.10
N ASP A 83 -3.19 -10.98 8.75
CA ASP A 83 -3.21 -11.07 10.21
C ASP A 83 -2.07 -11.97 10.75
N GLU A 84 -0.96 -12.03 10.01
CA GLU A 84 0.20 -12.85 10.39
C GLU A 84 0.98 -12.28 11.57
N LEU A 85 0.95 -10.94 11.73
CA LEU A 85 1.69 -10.23 12.77
C LEU A 85 0.73 -9.60 13.79
N PRO A 86 0.51 -10.22 14.96
CA PRO A 86 -0.40 -9.70 15.99
C PRO A 86 -0.11 -8.23 16.37
N MET A 87 1.15 -7.81 16.35
CA MET A 87 1.57 -6.43 16.60
C MET A 87 0.92 -5.44 15.64
N PHE A 88 0.76 -5.78 14.36
CA PHE A 88 0.11 -4.89 13.40
C PHE A 88 -1.37 -4.70 13.73
N GLY A 89 -2.05 -5.76 14.14
CA GLY A 89 -3.42 -5.70 14.62
C GLY A 89 -3.58 -4.86 15.88
N ASP A 90 -2.66 -4.99 16.83
CA ASP A 90 -2.69 -4.20 18.06
C ASP A 90 -2.40 -2.71 17.79
N LEU A 91 -1.41 -2.40 16.94
CA LEU A 91 -1.08 -1.02 16.58
C LEU A 91 -2.19 -0.34 15.77
N THR A 92 -2.75 -1.00 14.76
CA THR A 92 -3.86 -0.40 13.99
C THR A 92 -5.08 -0.13 14.87
N ARG A 93 -5.39 -1.02 15.80
CA ARG A 93 -6.48 -0.86 16.77
C ARG A 93 -6.20 0.29 17.74
N PHE A 94 -4.99 0.36 18.26
CA PHE A 94 -4.54 1.43 19.16
C PHE A 94 -4.58 2.81 18.49
N LEU A 95 -4.17 2.90 17.21
CA LEU A 95 -4.19 4.13 16.42
C LEU A 95 -5.57 4.46 15.83
N GLY A 96 -6.60 3.65 16.11
CA GLY A 96 -7.95 3.86 15.57
C GLY A 96 -8.04 3.70 14.06
N VAL A 97 -7.12 2.95 13.44
CA VAL A 97 -7.11 2.69 12.00
C VAL A 97 -8.01 1.49 11.67
N ARG A 98 -8.97 1.71 10.79
CA ARG A 98 -9.82 0.63 10.26
C ARG A 98 -9.00 -0.28 9.35
N ARG A 99 -9.08 -1.59 9.56
CA ARG A 99 -8.35 -2.60 8.79
C ARG A 99 -9.27 -3.75 8.37
N VAL A 100 -9.14 -4.17 7.12
CA VAL A 100 -9.70 -5.42 6.59
C VAL A 100 -8.60 -6.45 6.49
N ILE A 101 -8.86 -7.66 6.98
CA ILE A 101 -7.94 -8.78 6.84
C ILE A 101 -8.20 -9.46 5.51
N TRP A 102 -7.20 -9.41 4.63
CA TRP A 102 -7.28 -10.00 3.30
C TRP A 102 -5.90 -10.26 2.72
N GLU A 103 -5.71 -11.43 2.14
CA GLU A 103 -4.51 -11.78 1.39
C GLU A 103 -4.70 -11.40 -0.10
N ILE A 104 -3.82 -10.57 -0.62
CA ILE A 104 -3.79 -10.25 -2.04
C ILE A 104 -3.12 -11.41 -2.78
N GLN A 105 -3.86 -12.08 -3.65
CA GLN A 105 -3.40 -13.23 -4.44
C GLN A 105 -3.57 -12.97 -5.94
N ALA A 106 -2.74 -13.63 -6.74
CA ALA A 106 -2.87 -13.60 -8.19
C ALA A 106 -4.26 -14.08 -8.63
N PHE A 107 -4.87 -13.34 -9.57
CA PHE A 107 -6.18 -13.64 -10.15
C PHE A 107 -7.35 -13.72 -9.15
N GLN A 108 -7.16 -13.21 -7.95
CA GLN A 108 -8.22 -13.09 -6.94
C GLN A 108 -8.61 -11.62 -6.78
N PRO A 109 -9.89 -11.26 -6.98
CA PRO A 109 -10.33 -9.89 -6.80
C PRO A 109 -10.29 -9.49 -5.32
N LEU A 110 -10.09 -8.19 -5.05
CA LEU A 110 -10.28 -7.64 -3.72
C LEU A 110 -11.75 -7.77 -3.29
N PRO A 111 -12.02 -7.82 -1.98
CA PRO A 111 -13.40 -7.77 -1.49
C PRO A 111 -14.06 -6.42 -1.86
N ASP A 112 -15.37 -6.36 -1.80
CA ASP A 112 -16.07 -5.10 -2.06
C ASP A 112 -15.79 -4.08 -0.93
N LEU A 113 -14.87 -3.19 -1.19
CA LEU A 113 -14.42 -2.13 -0.25
C LEU A 113 -15.01 -0.76 -0.59
N GLY A 114 -15.76 -0.67 -1.70
CA GLY A 114 -16.25 0.58 -2.26
C GLY A 114 -15.21 1.34 -3.08
N LYS A 115 -15.36 2.68 -3.16
CA LYS A 115 -14.53 3.54 -4.02
C LYS A 115 -13.60 4.43 -3.21
N PHE A 116 -12.37 4.64 -3.74
CA PHE A 116 -11.32 5.43 -3.12
C PHE A 116 -10.78 6.49 -4.08
N ASP A 117 -10.35 7.61 -3.53
CA ASP A 117 -9.68 8.68 -4.27
C ASP A 117 -8.18 8.40 -4.43
N LEU A 118 -7.63 7.61 -3.52
CA LEU A 118 -6.25 7.19 -3.54
C LEU A 118 -6.15 5.73 -3.06
N ILE A 119 -5.43 4.92 -3.81
CA ILE A 119 -4.99 3.59 -3.38
C ILE A 119 -3.49 3.62 -3.28
N THR A 120 -2.95 3.22 -2.13
CA THR A 120 -1.51 3.16 -1.86
C THR A 120 -1.06 1.74 -1.57
N ALA A 121 0.21 1.46 -1.84
CA ALA A 121 0.93 0.27 -1.37
C ALA A 121 2.38 0.65 -1.15
N PHE A 122 2.86 0.59 0.09
CA PHE A 122 4.21 1.02 0.44
C PHE A 122 5.11 -0.17 0.76
N LEU A 123 5.90 -0.59 -0.22
CA LEU A 123 6.88 -1.67 -0.09
C LEU A 123 6.25 -3.00 0.32
N ILE A 124 5.06 -3.30 -0.21
CA ILE A 124 4.46 -4.62 -0.06
C ILE A 124 5.00 -5.57 -1.13
N CYS A 125 4.89 -6.86 -0.86
CA CYS A 125 5.19 -7.90 -1.82
C CYS A 125 3.87 -8.43 -2.36
N PHE A 126 3.66 -8.35 -3.68
CA PHE A 126 2.50 -8.92 -4.36
C PHE A 126 2.64 -10.42 -4.64
N ASN A 127 3.76 -10.99 -4.24
CA ASN A 127 4.06 -12.39 -4.15
C ASN A 127 4.74 -12.63 -2.80
N ARG A 128 5.05 -13.85 -2.46
CA ARG A 128 5.86 -14.12 -1.25
C ARG A 128 7.23 -13.47 -1.39
N HIS A 129 7.58 -12.63 -0.44
CA HIS A 129 8.82 -11.85 -0.45
C HIS A 129 10.06 -12.68 -0.79
N LYS A 130 10.83 -12.21 -1.78
CA LYS A 130 12.07 -12.83 -2.26
C LYS A 130 11.91 -14.28 -2.74
N GLN A 131 10.77 -14.65 -3.28
CA GLN A 131 10.57 -15.92 -3.96
C GLN A 131 10.70 -15.78 -5.48
N ILE A 132 10.99 -16.92 -6.13
CA ILE A 132 11.20 -16.99 -7.59
C ILE A 132 9.90 -16.70 -8.36
N ASN A 133 8.74 -17.01 -7.78
CA ASN A 133 7.44 -16.80 -8.42
C ASN A 133 6.97 -15.35 -8.24
N VAL A 134 7.56 -14.43 -8.97
CA VAL A 134 7.11 -13.05 -9.05
C VAL A 134 5.91 -12.94 -10.00
N TRP A 135 5.03 -11.99 -9.73
CA TRP A 135 3.94 -11.69 -10.65
C TRP A 135 4.47 -11.17 -11.98
N GLY A 136 3.98 -11.79 -13.06
CA GLY A 136 4.20 -11.33 -14.42
C GLY A 136 3.12 -10.37 -14.90
N VAL A 137 3.11 -10.11 -16.19
CA VAL A 137 2.13 -9.20 -16.82
C VAL A 137 0.69 -9.67 -16.60
N PRO A 138 0.32 -10.97 -16.73
CA PRO A 138 -1.07 -11.39 -16.56
C PRO A 138 -1.63 -11.13 -15.15
N GLU A 139 -0.85 -11.40 -14.09
CA GLU A 139 -1.25 -11.18 -12.70
C GLU A 139 -1.42 -9.69 -12.42
N TRP A 140 -0.48 -8.87 -12.89
CA TRP A 140 -0.54 -7.42 -12.74
C TRP A 140 -1.68 -6.80 -13.54
N GLU A 141 -1.98 -7.31 -14.75
CA GLU A 141 -3.11 -6.84 -15.55
C GLU A 141 -4.42 -7.09 -14.82
N PHE A 142 -4.62 -8.32 -14.34
CA PHE A 142 -5.80 -8.66 -13.53
C PHE A 142 -5.93 -7.75 -12.31
N PHE A 143 -4.83 -7.57 -11.57
CA PHE A 143 -4.84 -6.78 -10.34
C PHE A 143 -5.14 -5.30 -10.59
N LEU A 144 -4.52 -4.70 -11.61
CA LEU A 144 -4.79 -3.30 -11.96
C LEU A 144 -6.23 -3.10 -12.46
N ASP A 145 -6.78 -4.04 -13.21
CA ASP A 145 -8.18 -4.00 -13.65
C ASP A 145 -9.14 -4.15 -12.47
N ASP A 146 -8.76 -4.92 -11.47
CA ASP A 146 -9.55 -5.02 -10.23
C ASP A 146 -9.44 -3.74 -9.39
N LEU A 147 -8.24 -3.17 -9.22
CA LEU A 147 -8.06 -1.88 -8.55
C LEU A 147 -8.88 -0.76 -9.20
N ALA A 148 -9.04 -0.78 -10.53
CA ALA A 148 -9.87 0.20 -11.24
C ALA A 148 -11.34 0.19 -10.75
N LYS A 149 -11.85 -0.96 -10.34
CA LYS A 149 -13.20 -1.09 -9.78
C LYS A 149 -13.33 -0.42 -8.42
N HIS A 150 -12.23 -0.20 -7.72
CA HIS A 150 -12.17 0.45 -6.41
C HIS A 150 -11.75 1.93 -6.47
N LEU A 151 -11.59 2.50 -7.66
CA LEU A 151 -11.25 3.91 -7.81
C LEU A 151 -12.47 4.78 -8.09
N THR A 152 -12.48 5.99 -7.55
CA THR A 152 -13.33 7.08 -8.05
C THR A 152 -12.86 7.50 -9.45
N MET A 153 -13.68 8.25 -10.17
CA MET A 153 -13.35 8.71 -11.55
C MET A 153 -12.03 9.48 -11.64
N ARG A 154 -11.60 10.15 -10.56
CA ARG A 154 -10.33 10.88 -10.46
C ARG A 154 -9.36 10.22 -9.48
N GLY A 155 -9.62 8.95 -9.17
CA GLY A 155 -8.79 8.19 -8.26
C GLY A 155 -7.39 7.99 -8.79
N ARG A 156 -6.43 7.89 -7.88
CA ARG A 156 -5.01 7.69 -8.17
C ARG A 156 -4.52 6.41 -7.52
N VAL A 157 -3.49 5.81 -8.10
CA VAL A 157 -2.81 4.66 -7.50
C VAL A 157 -1.33 4.98 -7.33
N TRP A 158 -0.80 4.71 -6.15
CA TRP A 158 0.61 4.86 -5.80
C TRP A 158 1.15 3.56 -5.24
N LEU A 159 2.01 2.90 -6.01
CA LEU A 159 2.64 1.65 -5.62
C LEU A 159 4.14 1.87 -5.43
N GLU A 160 4.65 1.48 -4.28
CA GLU A 160 6.09 1.30 -4.04
C GLU A 160 6.37 -0.19 -4.00
N LEU A 161 7.06 -0.69 -5.02
CA LEU A 161 7.38 -2.10 -5.13
C LEU A 161 8.57 -2.45 -4.24
N ASN A 162 8.51 -3.61 -3.60
CA ASN A 162 9.65 -4.12 -2.85
C ASN A 162 10.70 -4.70 -3.79
N GLN A 163 11.94 -4.72 -3.33
CA GLN A 163 13.03 -5.28 -4.11
C GLN A 163 12.94 -6.81 -4.13
N GLU A 164 13.01 -7.37 -5.32
CA GLU A 164 13.00 -8.81 -5.54
C GLU A 164 14.35 -9.46 -5.17
N TYR A 165 14.42 -10.78 -5.25
CA TYR A 165 15.61 -11.53 -4.86
C TYR A 165 16.85 -11.23 -5.71
N ASP A 166 16.65 -10.83 -6.98
CA ASP A 166 17.69 -10.45 -7.93
C ASP A 166 18.13 -8.97 -7.80
N GLY A 167 17.55 -8.23 -6.86
CA GLY A 167 17.85 -6.83 -6.62
C GLY A 167 17.06 -5.86 -7.51
N THR A 168 16.21 -6.35 -8.41
CA THR A 168 15.31 -5.51 -9.22
C THR A 168 13.98 -5.24 -8.52
N PHE A 169 13.16 -4.35 -9.04
CA PHE A 169 11.79 -4.09 -8.56
C PHE A 169 10.74 -4.65 -9.51
N TYR A 170 11.10 -4.88 -10.74
CA TYR A 170 10.27 -5.40 -11.82
C TYR A 170 11.15 -5.78 -13.02
N THR A 171 10.67 -6.67 -13.87
CA THR A 171 11.32 -7.01 -15.12
C THR A 171 11.18 -5.88 -16.15
N PRO A 172 12.03 -5.81 -17.20
CA PRO A 172 11.86 -4.87 -18.31
C PRO A 172 10.47 -4.94 -18.96
N GLU A 173 9.92 -6.14 -19.10
CA GLU A 173 8.58 -6.38 -19.64
C GLU A 173 7.49 -5.77 -18.76
N LEU A 174 7.56 -5.96 -17.43
CA LEU A 174 6.63 -5.34 -16.49
C LEU A 174 6.74 -3.81 -16.49
N LYS A 175 7.95 -3.27 -16.62
CA LYS A 175 8.15 -1.83 -16.75
C LYS A 175 7.42 -1.28 -17.97
N GLU A 176 7.60 -1.92 -19.13
CA GLU A 176 6.91 -1.53 -20.35
C GLU A 176 5.39 -1.64 -20.23
N PHE A 177 4.91 -2.71 -19.61
CA PHE A 177 3.49 -2.92 -19.33
C PHE A 177 2.92 -1.78 -18.47
N PHE A 178 3.54 -1.44 -17.34
CA PHE A 178 3.08 -0.34 -16.48
C PHE A 178 3.06 0.99 -17.24
N GLN A 179 4.09 1.27 -18.04
CA GLN A 179 4.15 2.50 -18.85
C GLN A 179 3.03 2.53 -19.90
N LYS A 180 2.75 1.44 -20.59
CA LYS A 180 1.64 1.31 -21.55
C LYS A 180 0.27 1.50 -20.88
N ARG A 181 0.16 1.10 -19.59
CA ARG A 181 -1.02 1.33 -18.76
C ARG A 181 -1.09 2.75 -18.17
N GLY A 182 -0.19 3.65 -18.57
CA GLY A 182 -0.20 5.06 -18.17
C GLY A 182 0.53 5.38 -16.87
N ALA A 183 1.33 4.45 -16.33
CA ALA A 183 2.11 4.72 -15.14
C ALA A 183 3.29 5.64 -15.42
N LYS A 184 3.54 6.57 -14.49
CA LYS A 184 4.85 7.19 -14.31
C LYS A 184 5.68 6.31 -13.39
N ILE A 185 6.88 5.96 -13.83
CA ILE A 185 7.79 5.10 -13.06
C ILE A 185 9.02 5.90 -12.63
N ASP A 186 9.33 5.84 -11.33
CA ASP A 186 10.57 6.35 -10.75
C ASP A 186 11.16 5.29 -9.81
N ARG A 187 12.19 4.59 -10.27
CA ARG A 187 12.80 3.44 -9.58
C ARG A 187 11.74 2.42 -9.16
N HIS A 188 11.48 2.27 -7.86
CA HIS A 188 10.50 1.34 -7.30
C HIS A 188 9.06 1.88 -7.26
N LYS A 189 8.86 3.14 -7.64
CA LYS A 189 7.54 3.80 -7.61
C LYS A 189 6.84 3.65 -8.95
N VAL A 190 5.61 3.15 -8.92
CA VAL A 190 4.71 3.01 -10.08
C VAL A 190 3.44 3.79 -9.76
N VAL A 191 3.23 4.92 -10.46
CA VAL A 191 2.19 5.90 -10.12
C VAL A 191 1.24 6.12 -11.28
N PHE A 192 -0.06 5.89 -11.05
CA PHE A 192 -1.15 6.20 -11.95
C PHE A 192 -1.91 7.43 -11.45
N LYS A 193 -1.82 8.55 -12.16
CA LYS A 193 -2.33 9.86 -11.70
C LYS A 193 -3.83 10.11 -11.95
N SER A 194 -4.46 9.34 -12.86
CA SER A 194 -5.85 9.59 -13.31
C SER A 194 -6.58 8.30 -13.68
N GLY A 195 -6.52 7.30 -12.81
CA GLY A 195 -7.05 5.98 -13.11
C GLY A 195 -6.20 5.23 -14.15
N PHE A 196 -6.74 4.12 -14.64
CA PHE A 196 -6.09 3.35 -15.68
C PHE A 196 -6.75 3.69 -17.01
N PRO A 197 -6.00 4.11 -18.05
CA PRO A 197 -6.57 4.15 -19.38
C PRO A 197 -7.06 2.75 -19.75
N SER A 198 -8.26 2.65 -20.28
CA SER A 198 -8.75 1.39 -20.84
C SER A 198 -7.72 0.85 -21.82
N PRO A 199 -7.46 -0.47 -21.86
CA PRO A 199 -6.59 -1.03 -22.88
C PRO A 199 -7.12 -0.58 -24.24
N VAL A 200 -6.26 0.02 -25.04
CA VAL A 200 -6.61 0.39 -26.41
C VAL A 200 -7.00 -0.91 -27.10
N SER A 201 -8.30 -1.07 -27.38
CA SER A 201 -8.79 -2.22 -28.15
C SER A 201 -8.08 -2.20 -29.50
N THR A 202 -7.07 -3.02 -29.66
CA THR A 202 -6.51 -3.36 -30.95
C THR A 202 -7.45 -4.35 -31.63
N ALA A 203 -8.69 -3.90 -31.93
CA ALA A 203 -9.52 -4.63 -32.86
C ALA A 203 -8.77 -4.65 -34.20
N PRO A 204 -8.53 -5.81 -34.80
CA PRO A 204 -7.91 -5.86 -36.12
C PRO A 204 -8.84 -5.12 -37.08
N VAL A 205 -8.30 -4.11 -37.76
CA VAL A 205 -8.99 -3.49 -38.90
C VAL A 205 -9.08 -4.58 -39.97
N VAL A 206 -10.26 -5.21 -40.04
CA VAL A 206 -10.60 -6.10 -41.16
C VAL A 206 -10.74 -5.18 -42.38
N ARG A 207 -9.78 -5.30 -43.30
CA ARG A 207 -9.84 -4.72 -44.64
C ARG A 207 -10.56 -5.70 -45.58
#